data_5895abff8aa51130ce096c81287bf554
#
_entry.id   5895abff8aa51130ce096c81287bf554
#
_cell.length_a   1.000
_cell.length_b   1.000
_cell.length_c   1.000
_cell.angle_alpha   90.00
_cell.angle_beta   90.00
_cell.angle_gamma   90.00
#
_symmetry.space_group_name_H-M   'P 1'
#
loop_
_entity.id
_entity.type
_entity.pdbx_description
1 polymer ?
#
loop_
_entity_poly.entity_id
_entity_poly.type
_entity_poly.pdbx_seq_one_letter_code
_entity_poly.pdbx_strand_id
1 'polypeptide(L)'
;MCTAATYKTKDFYFGRTLDYEFSYGDEITITPRNYTFEFRHMEKLSSHYAIIGMAHVAGDYPLYYDAVNEKGLGMAGLNFVGNAVYNEVENGKENVAQFEFIPWILSKCATVQEAKECLKKINLVKTPFSEMLPCAQLHWIIADKEEAITVESMADGLHVWDNPAGVLTNNPPFDQQMFMLNNYMHLSPRQPENHFSESLGLKTYSRGMGALGLPGDLSSASRFARVAFVKDHSFSGDSEEESVSQFFHILGSVDQQRGCCEVAKGKYEITLYTSCCNTTKGIYYYTTYENHQINAVDMHRENLDTTVLIRYPVLAKQNICFQN
;
A
#
# COMPACT_ATOMS: atom_id res chain seq x y z
N MET A 1 4.36 -2.12 -10.89
CA MET A 1 4.87 -2.60 -9.55
C MET A 1 4.30 -1.72 -8.44
N CYS A 2 4.60 -1.98 -7.18
CA CYS A 2 4.02 -1.22 -6.08
C CYS A 2 4.81 -1.45 -4.79
N THR A 3 4.71 -0.52 -3.83
CA THR A 3 5.27 -0.68 -2.49
C THR A 3 4.31 -0.08 -1.48
N ALA A 4 3.89 -0.85 -0.48
CA ALA A 4 3.10 -0.35 0.64
C ALA A 4 3.92 -0.40 1.93
N ALA A 5 3.65 0.54 2.83
CA ALA A 5 4.32 0.63 4.12
C ALA A 5 3.39 1.13 5.22
N THR A 6 3.75 0.79 6.43
CA THR A 6 3.20 1.36 7.66
C THR A 6 4.25 2.23 8.35
N TYR A 7 3.83 3.22 9.12
CA TYR A 7 4.73 4.02 9.95
C TYR A 7 4.00 4.47 11.22
N LYS A 8 4.62 4.29 12.37
CA LYS A 8 4.02 4.63 13.65
C LYS A 8 4.86 5.68 14.37
N THR A 9 4.23 6.79 14.70
CA THR A 9 4.78 7.82 15.58
C THR A 9 3.79 8.03 16.73
N LYS A 10 3.33 9.23 17.00
CA LYS A 10 2.16 9.49 17.86
C LYS A 10 0.88 8.94 17.23
N ASP A 11 0.72 9.15 15.91
CA ASP A 11 -0.37 8.60 15.11
C ASP A 11 0.15 7.39 14.29
N PHE A 12 -0.77 6.69 13.64
CA PHE A 12 -0.46 5.60 12.74
C PHE A 12 -0.70 5.99 11.28
N TYR A 13 0.28 5.69 10.43
CA TYR A 13 0.28 6.03 9.02
C TYR A 13 0.35 4.77 8.17
N PHE A 14 -0.44 4.78 7.09
CA PHE A 14 -0.51 3.70 6.10
C PHE A 14 -0.57 4.29 4.71
N GLY A 15 0.15 3.73 3.75
CA GLY A 15 0.11 4.21 2.37
C GLY A 15 0.97 3.38 1.43
N ARG A 16 1.03 3.82 0.18
CA ARG A 16 1.72 3.07 -0.89
C ARG A 16 2.26 3.97 -2.00
N THR A 17 3.15 3.42 -2.82
CA THR A 17 3.38 3.86 -4.20
C THR A 17 2.51 3.04 -5.16
N LEU A 18 1.87 3.65 -6.14
CA LEU A 18 1.30 2.96 -7.31
C LEU A 18 2.26 3.14 -8.48
N ASP A 19 2.95 2.06 -8.85
CA ASP A 19 3.91 2.07 -9.95
C ASP A 19 3.29 1.36 -11.15
N TYR A 20 3.03 2.12 -12.23
CA TYR A 20 2.40 1.62 -13.45
C TYR A 20 2.72 2.51 -14.65
N GLU A 21 2.31 2.10 -15.88
CA GLU A 21 2.62 2.84 -17.09
C GLU A 21 1.66 3.99 -17.38
N PHE A 22 0.44 3.91 -16.83
CA PHE A 22 -0.61 4.92 -17.03
C PHE A 22 -1.65 4.87 -15.90
N SER A 23 -2.34 6.01 -15.68
CA SER A 23 -3.48 6.11 -14.76
C SER A 23 -4.78 5.70 -15.46
N TYR A 24 -5.64 4.99 -14.74
CA TYR A 24 -7.02 4.69 -15.17
C TYR A 24 -8.01 5.84 -14.90
N GLY A 25 -7.53 7.00 -14.45
CA GLY A 25 -8.35 8.10 -13.97
C GLY A 25 -8.56 7.97 -12.46
N ASP A 26 -7.45 7.94 -11.73
CA ASP A 26 -7.42 7.75 -10.29
C ASP A 26 -7.90 9.02 -9.59
N GLU A 27 -8.67 8.86 -8.52
CA GLU A 27 -9.19 9.95 -7.72
C GLU A 27 -9.31 9.55 -6.26
N ILE A 28 -9.25 10.53 -5.34
CA ILE A 28 -9.52 10.30 -3.94
C ILE A 28 -11.03 10.15 -3.78
N THR A 29 -11.45 9.00 -3.28
CA THR A 29 -12.87 8.69 -3.12
C THR A 29 -13.19 8.40 -1.67
N ILE A 30 -14.23 9.06 -1.14
CA ILE A 30 -14.84 8.71 0.13
C ILE A 30 -16.12 7.93 -0.15
N THR A 31 -16.21 6.72 0.40
CA THR A 31 -17.46 5.95 0.47
C THR A 31 -18.10 6.20 1.82
N PRO A 32 -19.20 6.96 1.89
CA PRO A 32 -19.90 7.28 3.15
C PRO A 32 -20.60 6.05 3.74
N ARG A 33 -20.98 6.12 5.03
CA ARG A 33 -21.57 5.02 5.80
C ARG A 33 -22.83 4.43 5.21
N ASN A 34 -23.63 5.25 4.51
CA ASN A 34 -24.93 4.84 3.93
C ASN A 34 -24.87 4.63 2.41
N TYR A 35 -23.67 4.64 1.81
CA TYR A 35 -23.51 4.17 0.44
C TYR A 35 -23.81 2.67 0.39
N THR A 36 -24.55 2.21 -0.63
CA THR A 36 -24.89 0.79 -0.74
C THR A 36 -23.89 0.06 -1.62
N PHE A 37 -23.10 -0.82 -1.02
CA PHE A 37 -22.29 -1.79 -1.79
C PHE A 37 -23.19 -2.92 -2.31
N GLU A 38 -23.18 -3.11 -3.62
CA GLU A 38 -23.79 -4.27 -4.30
C GLU A 38 -22.70 -5.27 -4.66
N PHE A 39 -22.42 -6.21 -3.77
CA PHE A 39 -21.46 -7.26 -4.00
C PHE A 39 -21.96 -8.32 -4.99
N ARG A 40 -21.07 -8.90 -5.79
CA ARG A 40 -21.42 -9.85 -6.85
C ARG A 40 -22.05 -11.14 -6.34
N HIS A 41 -21.60 -11.63 -5.20
CA HIS A 41 -21.97 -12.92 -4.64
C HIS A 41 -22.43 -12.85 -3.18
N MET A 42 -22.54 -11.66 -2.65
CA MET A 42 -22.94 -11.42 -1.27
C MET A 42 -24.18 -10.50 -1.24
N GLU A 43 -24.84 -10.45 -0.11
CA GLU A 43 -25.95 -9.51 0.10
C GLU A 43 -25.48 -8.06 0.03
N LYS A 44 -26.39 -7.16 -0.35
CA LYS A 44 -26.13 -5.72 -0.34
C LYS A 44 -25.81 -5.25 1.07
N LEU A 45 -24.86 -4.34 1.18
CA LEU A 45 -24.48 -3.72 2.42
C LEU A 45 -24.76 -2.21 2.37
N SER A 46 -25.81 -1.77 3.03
CA SER A 46 -26.29 -0.37 3.02
C SER A 46 -25.93 0.43 4.29
N SER A 47 -25.18 -0.18 5.21
CA SER A 47 -24.65 0.50 6.39
C SER A 47 -23.31 -0.12 6.77
N HIS A 48 -22.26 0.69 6.83
CA HIS A 48 -20.90 0.23 7.03
C HIS A 48 -20.02 1.37 7.54
N TYR A 49 -18.74 1.10 7.83
CA TYR A 49 -17.77 2.15 8.12
C TYR A 49 -17.48 3.00 6.88
N ALA A 50 -17.36 4.31 7.07
CA ALA A 50 -16.89 5.19 6.00
C ALA A 50 -15.46 4.84 5.60
N ILE A 51 -15.16 4.92 4.30
CA ILE A 51 -13.88 4.55 3.71
C ILE A 51 -13.34 5.72 2.89
N ILE A 52 -12.04 6.02 3.00
CA ILE A 52 -11.34 6.96 2.14
C ILE A 52 -10.14 6.28 1.48
N GLY A 53 -9.90 6.53 0.22
CA GLY A 53 -8.75 5.97 -0.48
C GLY A 53 -8.59 6.46 -1.91
N MET A 54 -7.56 5.99 -2.58
CA MET A 54 -7.38 6.19 -4.02
C MET A 54 -8.12 5.09 -4.78
N ALA A 55 -8.96 5.48 -5.72
CA ALA A 55 -9.79 4.55 -6.48
C ALA A 55 -9.91 4.97 -7.95
N HIS A 56 -10.14 3.99 -8.82
CA HIS A 56 -10.79 4.21 -10.10
C HIS A 56 -12.30 3.99 -9.92
N VAL A 57 -13.11 5.02 -10.15
CA VAL A 57 -14.57 4.91 -10.01
C VAL A 57 -15.18 4.54 -11.36
N ALA A 58 -15.73 3.34 -11.46
CA ALA A 58 -16.38 2.81 -12.64
C ALA A 58 -17.86 2.52 -12.37
N GLY A 59 -18.78 3.19 -13.09
CA GLY A 59 -20.22 2.99 -12.91
C GLY A 59 -20.68 3.21 -11.46
N ASP A 60 -20.20 4.26 -10.84
CA ASP A 60 -20.44 4.61 -9.42
C ASP A 60 -19.89 3.60 -8.39
N TYR A 61 -19.06 2.62 -8.81
CA TYR A 61 -18.41 1.69 -7.91
C TYR A 61 -16.92 2.06 -7.71
N PRO A 62 -16.45 2.20 -6.45
CA PRO A 62 -15.07 2.56 -6.17
C PRO A 62 -14.16 1.31 -6.20
N LEU A 63 -13.32 1.22 -7.24
CA LEU A 63 -12.28 0.20 -7.34
C LEU A 63 -11.02 0.72 -6.63
N TYR A 64 -10.92 0.45 -5.33
CA TYR A 64 -9.83 0.94 -4.51
C TYR A 64 -8.50 0.23 -4.80
N TYR A 65 -7.43 1.02 -4.91
CA TYR A 65 -6.04 0.52 -4.91
C TYR A 65 -5.50 0.42 -3.49
N ASP A 66 -5.78 1.43 -2.67
CA ASP A 66 -5.53 1.52 -1.23
C ASP A 66 -6.61 2.37 -0.58
N ALA A 67 -6.97 2.02 0.63
CA ALA A 67 -7.96 2.77 1.39
C ALA A 67 -7.79 2.53 2.90
N VAL A 68 -8.44 3.42 3.66
CA VAL A 68 -8.52 3.35 5.12
C VAL A 68 -9.96 3.60 5.53
N ASN A 69 -10.46 2.89 6.53
CA ASN A 69 -11.77 3.20 7.09
C ASN A 69 -11.69 4.17 8.28
N GLU A 70 -12.83 4.70 8.68
CA GLU A 70 -12.97 5.64 9.80
C GLU A 70 -12.57 5.07 11.18
N LYS A 71 -12.31 3.75 11.27
CA LYS A 71 -11.82 3.07 12.48
C LYS A 71 -10.29 2.95 12.52
N GLY A 72 -9.61 3.32 11.42
CA GLY A 72 -8.17 3.31 11.31
C GLY A 72 -7.58 2.02 10.74
N LEU A 73 -8.39 1.11 10.21
CA LEU A 73 -7.91 -0.05 9.48
C LEU A 73 -7.57 0.36 8.05
N GLY A 74 -6.34 0.08 7.60
CA GLY A 74 -5.87 0.32 6.24
C GLY A 74 -5.69 -0.97 5.45
N MET A 75 -5.92 -0.90 4.13
CA MET A 75 -5.72 -2.01 3.21
C MET A 75 -5.25 -1.52 1.84
N ALA A 76 -4.30 -2.23 1.23
CA ALA A 76 -3.83 -1.96 -0.12
C ALA A 76 -3.64 -3.26 -0.91
N GLY A 77 -4.00 -3.23 -2.20
CA GLY A 77 -3.79 -4.31 -3.15
C GLY A 77 -2.60 -4.01 -4.05
N LEU A 78 -1.67 -4.95 -4.18
CA LEU A 78 -0.44 -4.82 -4.97
C LEU A 78 -0.36 -5.95 -6.00
N ASN A 79 0.26 -5.71 -7.15
CA ASN A 79 0.42 -6.72 -8.20
C ASN A 79 1.19 -7.95 -7.69
N PHE A 80 0.62 -9.13 -7.97
CA PHE A 80 1.15 -10.44 -7.59
C PHE A 80 1.08 -11.41 -8.77
N VAL A 81 1.57 -10.96 -9.91
CA VAL A 81 1.42 -11.61 -11.21
C VAL A 81 2.08 -12.99 -11.22
N GLY A 82 1.32 -13.99 -11.71
CA GLY A 82 1.78 -15.38 -11.81
C GLY A 82 1.63 -16.20 -10.53
N ASN A 83 1.37 -15.57 -9.37
CA ASN A 83 1.15 -16.26 -8.10
C ASN A 83 -0.31 -16.20 -7.63
N ALA A 84 -1.01 -15.09 -7.91
CA ALA A 84 -2.40 -14.95 -7.49
C ALA A 84 -3.32 -15.95 -8.20
N VAL A 85 -4.11 -16.69 -7.41
CA VAL A 85 -5.13 -17.65 -7.88
C VAL A 85 -6.44 -17.34 -7.18
N TYR A 86 -7.52 -17.25 -7.94
CA TYR A 86 -8.87 -17.05 -7.43
C TYR A 86 -9.73 -18.27 -7.75
N ASN A 87 -10.64 -18.58 -6.86
CA ASN A 87 -11.44 -19.80 -6.90
C ASN A 87 -12.76 -19.58 -7.66
N GLU A 88 -13.47 -20.67 -7.91
CA GLU A 88 -14.87 -20.65 -8.28
C GLU A 88 -15.74 -20.37 -7.03
N VAL A 89 -16.99 -19.98 -7.26
CA VAL A 89 -17.97 -19.76 -6.19
C VAL A 89 -18.23 -21.06 -5.44
N GLU A 90 -18.12 -21.03 -4.10
CA GLU A 90 -18.30 -22.16 -3.22
C GLU A 90 -19.50 -21.93 -2.28
N ASN A 91 -20.42 -22.90 -2.19
CA ASN A 91 -21.57 -22.83 -1.29
C ASN A 91 -21.13 -22.86 0.18
N GLY A 92 -21.67 -21.97 1.00
CA GLY A 92 -21.38 -21.89 2.42
C GLY A 92 -20.14 -21.06 2.77
N LYS A 93 -19.47 -20.47 1.78
CA LYS A 93 -18.39 -19.52 1.94
C LYS A 93 -18.85 -18.08 1.66
N GLU A 94 -18.13 -17.12 2.20
CA GLU A 94 -18.27 -15.73 1.82
C GLU A 94 -17.48 -15.47 0.52
N ASN A 95 -18.19 -15.53 -0.63
CA ASN A 95 -17.59 -15.43 -1.96
C ASN A 95 -17.41 -13.94 -2.31
N VAL A 96 -16.19 -13.48 -2.33
CA VAL A 96 -15.84 -12.07 -2.56
C VAL A 96 -14.99 -11.97 -3.82
N ALA A 97 -15.45 -11.18 -4.80
CA ALA A 97 -14.64 -10.90 -5.98
C ALA A 97 -13.38 -10.09 -5.60
N GLN A 98 -12.28 -10.33 -6.32
CA GLN A 98 -11.01 -9.72 -5.92
C GLN A 98 -11.06 -8.18 -5.85
N PHE A 99 -11.83 -7.53 -6.73
CA PHE A 99 -11.99 -6.07 -6.73
C PHE A 99 -12.87 -5.55 -5.59
N GLU A 100 -13.68 -6.42 -4.97
CA GLU A 100 -14.53 -6.12 -3.82
C GLU A 100 -13.80 -6.30 -2.48
N PHE A 101 -12.62 -6.90 -2.48
CA PHE A 101 -11.99 -7.34 -1.26
C PHE A 101 -11.58 -6.19 -0.33
N ILE A 102 -11.05 -5.09 -0.86
CA ILE A 102 -10.75 -3.90 -0.06
C ILE A 102 -12.03 -3.32 0.57
N PRO A 103 -13.07 -2.95 -0.20
CA PRO A 103 -14.30 -2.42 0.41
C PRO A 103 -15.00 -3.41 1.31
N TRP A 104 -14.93 -4.72 1.02
CA TRP A 104 -15.56 -5.75 1.85
C TRP A 104 -14.93 -5.84 3.25
N ILE A 105 -13.60 -5.86 3.35
CA ILE A 105 -12.88 -5.84 4.64
C ILE A 105 -13.12 -4.52 5.36
N LEU A 106 -12.86 -3.39 4.70
CA LEU A 106 -12.90 -2.08 5.35
C LEU A 106 -14.31 -1.63 5.77
N SER A 107 -15.34 -2.15 5.12
CA SER A 107 -16.74 -1.88 5.50
C SER A 107 -17.17 -2.51 6.82
N LYS A 108 -16.53 -3.61 7.23
CA LYS A 108 -16.97 -4.46 8.34
C LYS A 108 -15.99 -4.52 9.50
N CYS A 109 -14.69 -4.46 9.24
CA CYS A 109 -13.65 -4.70 10.22
C CYS A 109 -13.07 -3.37 10.71
N ALA A 110 -12.94 -3.21 12.04
CA ALA A 110 -12.29 -2.08 12.67
C ALA A 110 -10.81 -2.33 12.98
N THR A 111 -10.40 -3.60 13.04
CA THR A 111 -9.05 -4.03 13.42
C THR A 111 -8.55 -5.17 12.54
N VAL A 112 -7.22 -5.38 12.53
CA VAL A 112 -6.61 -6.54 11.89
C VAL A 112 -7.11 -7.85 12.49
N GLN A 113 -7.38 -7.90 13.80
CA GLN A 113 -7.92 -9.09 14.46
C GLN A 113 -9.32 -9.45 13.91
N GLU A 114 -10.19 -8.46 13.73
CA GLU A 114 -11.51 -8.68 13.10
C GLU A 114 -11.35 -9.13 11.65
N ALA A 115 -10.40 -8.55 10.91
CA ALA A 115 -10.09 -8.99 9.55
C ALA A 115 -9.60 -10.45 9.51
N LYS A 116 -8.73 -10.87 10.43
CA LYS A 116 -8.29 -12.28 10.55
C LYS A 116 -9.48 -13.23 10.76
N GLU A 117 -10.47 -12.86 11.57
CA GLU A 117 -11.67 -13.68 11.77
C GLU A 117 -12.54 -13.76 10.50
N CYS A 118 -12.71 -12.65 9.79
CA CYS A 118 -13.41 -12.62 8.50
C CYS A 118 -12.70 -13.50 7.45
N LEU A 119 -11.38 -13.47 7.41
CA LEU A 119 -10.57 -14.23 6.44
C LEU A 119 -10.72 -15.76 6.58
N LYS A 120 -11.11 -16.28 7.74
CA LYS A 120 -11.36 -17.71 7.94
C LYS A 120 -12.53 -18.25 7.12
N LYS A 121 -13.46 -17.38 6.70
CA LYS A 121 -14.69 -17.75 5.98
C LYS A 121 -14.70 -17.34 4.52
N ILE A 122 -13.73 -16.52 4.11
CA ILE A 122 -13.69 -15.95 2.77
C ILE A 122 -13.33 -16.99 1.71
N ASN A 123 -13.88 -16.79 0.53
CA ASN A 123 -13.46 -17.39 -0.72
C ASN A 123 -13.25 -16.27 -1.74
N LEU A 124 -12.01 -15.99 -2.13
CA LEU A 124 -11.72 -15.00 -3.16
C LEU A 124 -12.00 -15.63 -4.52
N VAL A 125 -12.97 -15.04 -5.24
CA VAL A 125 -13.50 -15.65 -6.48
C VAL A 125 -13.04 -14.93 -7.73
N LYS A 126 -12.91 -15.71 -8.81
CA LYS A 126 -12.51 -15.25 -10.15
C LYS A 126 -13.71 -14.61 -10.87
N THR A 127 -14.17 -13.50 -10.33
CA THR A 127 -15.26 -12.71 -10.93
C THR A 127 -14.70 -11.35 -11.37
N PRO A 128 -14.66 -11.03 -12.68
CA PRO A 128 -14.18 -9.73 -13.16
C PRO A 128 -15.19 -8.64 -12.86
N PHE A 129 -14.73 -7.40 -12.77
CA PHE A 129 -15.62 -6.25 -12.68
C PHE A 129 -16.43 -6.08 -13.97
N SER A 130 -15.75 -6.17 -15.12
CA SER A 130 -16.33 -6.16 -16.45
C SER A 130 -15.38 -6.84 -17.44
N GLU A 131 -15.80 -6.98 -18.71
CA GLU A 131 -14.91 -7.48 -19.78
C GLU A 131 -13.67 -6.58 -19.98
N MET A 132 -13.81 -5.27 -19.78
CA MET A 132 -12.73 -4.28 -19.92
C MET A 132 -11.84 -4.21 -18.69
N LEU A 133 -12.32 -4.66 -17.53
CA LEU A 133 -11.61 -4.69 -16.25
C LEU A 133 -11.62 -6.13 -15.71
N PRO A 134 -10.74 -7.00 -16.22
CA PRO A 134 -10.61 -8.38 -15.79
C PRO A 134 -10.06 -8.48 -14.37
N CYS A 135 -10.05 -9.70 -13.80
CA CYS A 135 -9.47 -9.95 -12.49
C CYS A 135 -7.98 -9.56 -12.48
N ALA A 136 -7.63 -8.58 -11.66
CA ALA A 136 -6.24 -8.25 -11.42
C ALA A 136 -5.60 -9.29 -10.49
N GLN A 137 -4.36 -9.67 -10.77
CA GLN A 137 -3.60 -10.60 -9.94
C GLN A 137 -2.96 -9.83 -8.80
N LEU A 138 -3.56 -9.89 -7.61
CA LEU A 138 -3.18 -9.09 -6.45
C LEU A 138 -2.87 -9.95 -5.23
N HIS A 139 -2.10 -9.38 -4.32
CA HIS A 139 -2.02 -9.71 -2.91
C HIS A 139 -2.21 -8.43 -2.09
N TRP A 140 -2.43 -8.56 -0.78
CA TRP A 140 -2.86 -7.41 0.02
C TRP A 140 -2.10 -7.31 1.32
N ILE A 141 -1.87 -6.08 1.77
CA ILE A 141 -1.50 -5.74 3.13
C ILE A 141 -2.72 -5.14 3.83
N ILE A 142 -2.98 -5.60 5.06
CA ILE A 142 -4.00 -5.05 5.95
C ILE A 142 -3.28 -4.64 7.23
N ALA A 143 -3.50 -3.43 7.72
CA ALA A 143 -2.79 -2.93 8.88
C ALA A 143 -3.64 -1.98 9.73
N ASP A 144 -3.44 -2.04 11.03
CA ASP A 144 -3.89 -1.07 12.01
C ASP A 144 -2.71 -0.62 12.89
N LYS A 145 -2.98 0.18 13.90
CA LYS A 145 -1.93 0.72 14.80
C LYS A 145 -1.19 -0.34 15.64
N GLU A 146 -1.70 -1.57 15.71
CA GLU A 146 -1.13 -2.63 16.53
C GLU A 146 -0.35 -3.65 15.70
N GLU A 147 -0.87 -4.00 14.52
CA GLU A 147 -0.27 -5.06 13.70
C GLU A 147 -0.54 -4.88 12.20
N ALA A 148 0.20 -5.63 11.39
CA ALA A 148 -0.05 -5.77 9.96
C ALA A 148 -0.04 -7.24 9.56
N ILE A 149 -0.82 -7.58 8.52
CA ILE A 149 -0.84 -8.90 7.88
C ILE A 149 -0.71 -8.75 6.37
N THR A 150 -0.20 -9.80 5.74
CA THR A 150 -0.22 -9.97 4.29
C THR A 150 -1.16 -11.10 3.93
N VAL A 151 -2.01 -10.89 2.92
CA VAL A 151 -2.98 -11.87 2.43
C VAL A 151 -2.65 -12.23 0.99
N GLU A 152 -2.40 -13.52 0.75
CA GLU A 152 -2.03 -14.06 -0.56
C GLU A 152 -2.93 -15.26 -0.88
N SER A 153 -3.70 -15.16 -1.99
CA SER A 153 -4.48 -16.27 -2.52
C SER A 153 -3.65 -16.93 -3.63
N MET A 154 -3.15 -18.12 -3.37
CA MET A 154 -2.24 -18.87 -4.24
C MET A 154 -2.82 -20.24 -4.63
N ALA A 155 -2.11 -20.99 -5.47
CA ALA A 155 -2.57 -22.29 -5.97
C ALA A 155 -2.79 -23.35 -4.87
N ASP A 156 -2.09 -23.20 -3.75
CA ASP A 156 -2.17 -24.07 -2.57
C ASP A 156 -3.12 -23.54 -1.48
N GLY A 157 -3.78 -22.39 -1.71
CA GLY A 157 -4.79 -21.84 -0.83
C GLY A 157 -4.60 -20.37 -0.48
N LEU A 158 -5.39 -19.91 0.51
CA LEU A 158 -5.31 -18.57 1.07
C LEU A 158 -4.31 -18.55 2.23
N HIS A 159 -3.27 -17.75 2.07
CA HIS A 159 -2.26 -17.53 3.10
C HIS A 159 -2.48 -16.18 3.80
N VAL A 160 -2.42 -16.19 5.11
CA VAL A 160 -2.49 -14.98 5.96
C VAL A 160 -1.24 -14.96 6.82
N TRP A 161 -0.32 -14.09 6.47
CA TRP A 161 0.97 -13.97 7.14
C TRP A 161 0.97 -12.79 8.12
N ASP A 162 1.47 -13.00 9.33
CA ASP A 162 1.84 -11.85 10.17
C ASP A 162 2.97 -11.07 9.49
N ASN A 163 2.82 -9.75 9.39
CA ASN A 163 3.77 -8.89 8.69
C ASN A 163 4.47 -7.92 9.66
N PRO A 164 5.49 -8.39 10.39
CA PRO A 164 6.19 -7.55 11.35
C PRO A 164 7.02 -6.43 10.68
N ALA A 165 7.37 -6.59 9.39
CA ALA A 165 8.04 -5.53 8.65
C ALA A 165 7.11 -4.34 8.34
N GLY A 166 5.79 -4.58 8.29
CA GLY A 166 4.80 -3.57 7.90
C GLY A 166 5.04 -3.03 6.48
N VAL A 167 5.60 -3.86 5.59
CA VAL A 167 5.94 -3.53 4.20
C VAL A 167 5.43 -4.64 3.30
N LEU A 168 4.94 -4.29 2.12
CA LEU A 168 4.62 -5.23 1.05
C LEU A 168 5.05 -4.63 -0.28
N THR A 169 5.60 -5.46 -1.18
CA THR A 169 5.93 -5.07 -2.54
C THR A 169 5.17 -5.95 -3.55
N ASN A 170 5.85 -6.72 -4.36
CA ASN A 170 5.23 -7.61 -5.36
C ASN A 170 5.79 -9.04 -5.18
N ASN A 171 6.07 -9.76 -6.28
CA ASN A 171 6.73 -11.06 -6.25
C ASN A 171 8.16 -10.97 -5.65
N PRO A 172 8.68 -12.03 -5.02
CA PRO A 172 8.06 -13.33 -4.75
C PRO A 172 7.03 -13.27 -3.61
N PRO A 173 6.40 -14.42 -3.22
CA PRO A 173 5.53 -14.51 -2.06
C PRO A 173 6.15 -13.92 -0.79
N PHE A 174 5.30 -13.44 0.12
CA PHE A 174 5.72 -12.66 1.28
C PHE A 174 6.68 -13.41 2.22
N ASP A 175 6.44 -14.69 2.47
CA ASP A 175 7.31 -15.53 3.30
C ASP A 175 8.75 -15.60 2.75
N GLN A 176 8.89 -15.64 1.42
CA GLN A 176 10.19 -15.61 0.75
C GLN A 176 10.85 -14.23 0.87
N GLN A 177 10.08 -13.14 0.73
CA GLN A 177 10.62 -11.80 0.93
C GLN A 177 11.12 -11.62 2.35
N MET A 178 10.37 -12.08 3.35
CA MET A 178 10.82 -12.07 4.75
C MET A 178 12.08 -12.92 4.95
N PHE A 179 12.15 -14.11 4.35
CA PHE A 179 13.36 -14.94 4.40
C PHE A 179 14.57 -14.23 3.78
N MET A 180 14.41 -13.53 2.68
CA MET A 180 15.50 -12.80 1.99
C MET A 180 16.09 -11.67 2.84
N LEU A 181 15.36 -11.10 3.81
CA LEU A 181 15.90 -10.09 4.73
C LEU A 181 17.09 -10.61 5.54
N ASN A 182 17.23 -11.92 5.73
CA ASN A 182 18.40 -12.51 6.39
C ASN A 182 19.74 -12.14 5.70
N ASN A 183 19.71 -11.87 4.40
CA ASN A 183 20.91 -11.46 3.65
C ASN A 183 21.39 -10.06 4.05
N TYR A 184 20.55 -9.28 4.72
CA TYR A 184 20.78 -7.87 5.06
C TYR A 184 20.99 -7.62 6.56
N MET A 185 21.12 -8.68 7.38
CA MET A 185 21.31 -8.56 8.85
C MET A 185 22.57 -7.75 9.26
N HIS A 186 23.52 -7.61 8.36
CA HIS A 186 24.76 -6.84 8.59
C HIS A 186 24.56 -5.33 8.41
N LEU A 187 23.46 -4.89 7.81
CA LEU A 187 23.20 -3.47 7.55
C LEU A 187 22.92 -2.71 8.83
N SER A 188 23.42 -1.48 8.89
CA SER A 188 23.27 -0.61 10.05
C SER A 188 23.32 0.87 9.61
N PRO A 189 22.62 1.78 10.31
CA PRO A 189 22.81 3.22 10.12
C PRO A 189 24.17 3.72 10.67
N ARG A 190 24.85 2.89 11.47
CA ARG A 190 26.17 3.21 12.07
C ARG A 190 27.28 2.91 11.10
N GLN A 191 28.44 3.55 11.31
CA GLN A 191 29.65 3.22 10.57
C GLN A 191 30.13 1.80 10.92
N PRO A 192 30.57 1.01 9.92
CA PRO A 192 31.09 -0.34 10.16
C PRO A 192 32.46 -0.31 10.84
N GLU A 193 32.69 -1.31 11.66
CA GLU A 193 34.03 -1.66 12.14
C GLU A 193 34.74 -2.60 11.13
N ASN A 194 36.05 -2.66 11.20
CA ASN A 194 36.82 -3.57 10.34
C ASN A 194 36.77 -5.02 10.87
N HIS A 195 35.78 -5.78 10.40
CA HIS A 195 35.72 -7.23 10.65
C HIS A 195 36.27 -8.08 9.50
N PHE A 196 36.78 -7.42 8.42
CA PHE A 196 37.31 -8.15 7.26
C PHE A 196 38.68 -8.77 7.54
N SER A 197 39.59 -8.01 8.14
CA SER A 197 40.92 -8.49 8.51
C SER A 197 41.57 -7.56 9.52
N GLU A 198 42.08 -8.13 10.64
CA GLU A 198 42.83 -7.37 11.64
C GLU A 198 44.16 -6.87 11.12
N SER A 199 44.79 -7.60 10.17
CA SER A 199 46.07 -7.24 9.58
C SER A 199 45.98 -6.13 8.53
N LEU A 200 44.79 -5.81 8.04
CA LEU A 200 44.57 -4.75 7.07
C LEU A 200 44.01 -3.50 7.77
N GLY A 201 44.75 -2.41 7.67
CA GLY A 201 44.35 -1.12 8.26
C GLY A 201 43.19 -0.45 7.50
N LEU A 202 42.08 -1.19 7.27
CA LEU A 202 40.90 -0.67 6.55
C LEU A 202 40.18 0.38 7.39
N LYS A 203 39.76 1.46 6.74
CA LYS A 203 39.05 2.58 7.37
C LYS A 203 37.87 2.98 6.53
N THR A 204 36.83 3.50 7.20
CA THR A 204 35.69 4.13 6.52
C THR A 204 36.17 5.39 5.79
N TYR A 205 35.73 5.55 4.53
CA TYR A 205 36.11 6.69 3.68
C TYR A 205 34.96 7.69 3.49
N SER A 206 33.73 7.32 3.90
CA SER A 206 32.54 8.20 3.86
C SER A 206 31.54 7.83 4.95
N ARG A 207 30.56 8.72 5.20
CA ARG A 207 29.40 8.40 6.03
C ARG A 207 28.45 7.47 5.29
N GLY A 208 27.59 6.75 6.03
CA GLY A 208 26.58 5.85 5.46
C GLY A 208 27.11 4.46 5.04
N MET A 209 28.38 4.15 5.30
CA MET A 209 28.98 2.87 4.90
C MET A 209 28.41 1.65 5.64
N GLY A 210 27.71 1.84 6.77
CA GLY A 210 27.01 0.74 7.44
C GLY A 210 25.86 0.15 6.63
N ALA A 211 25.37 0.87 5.63
CA ALA A 211 24.35 0.41 4.70
C ALA A 211 24.91 -0.08 3.35
N LEU A 212 26.23 -0.37 3.28
CA LEU A 212 26.82 -0.96 2.08
C LEU A 212 26.20 -2.34 1.80
N GLY A 213 25.66 -2.49 0.58
CA GLY A 213 24.91 -3.68 0.18
C GLY A 213 23.39 -3.53 0.27
N LEU A 214 22.87 -2.40 0.81
CA LEU A 214 21.45 -2.09 0.69
C LEU A 214 21.11 -1.97 -0.81
N PRO A 215 20.16 -2.79 -1.33
CA PRO A 215 19.92 -2.85 -2.77
C PRO A 215 19.38 -1.53 -3.31
N GLY A 216 19.82 -1.14 -4.50
CA GLY A 216 19.49 0.13 -5.15
C GLY A 216 18.61 0.02 -6.39
N ASP A 217 18.41 -1.21 -6.89
CA ASP A 217 17.58 -1.46 -8.06
C ASP A 217 16.07 -1.41 -7.73
N LEU A 218 15.24 -1.40 -8.78
CA LEU A 218 13.79 -1.24 -8.67
C LEU A 218 13.03 -2.57 -8.58
N SER A 219 13.72 -3.72 -8.49
CA SER A 219 13.05 -5.01 -8.33
C SER A 219 12.26 -5.08 -7.02
N SER A 220 11.25 -5.93 -7.00
CA SER A 220 10.35 -6.06 -5.85
C SER A 220 11.08 -6.40 -4.55
N ALA A 221 11.98 -7.43 -4.59
CA ALA A 221 12.73 -7.84 -3.41
C ALA A 221 13.71 -6.75 -2.92
N SER A 222 14.32 -6.01 -3.84
CA SER A 222 15.20 -4.89 -3.51
C SER A 222 14.44 -3.74 -2.87
N ARG A 223 13.26 -3.38 -3.39
CA ARG A 223 12.40 -2.36 -2.80
C ARG A 223 11.89 -2.79 -1.43
N PHE A 224 11.54 -4.07 -1.26
CA PHE A 224 11.12 -4.61 0.04
C PHE A 224 12.21 -4.42 1.10
N ALA A 225 13.44 -4.90 0.82
CA ALA A 225 14.56 -4.77 1.75
C ALA A 225 14.91 -3.30 2.02
N ARG A 226 14.88 -2.45 0.99
CA ARG A 226 15.17 -1.01 1.13
C ARG A 226 14.14 -0.31 2.00
N VAL A 227 12.84 -0.48 1.74
CA VAL A 227 11.80 0.20 2.51
C VAL A 227 11.77 -0.32 3.95
N ALA A 228 11.94 -1.63 4.17
CA ALA A 228 12.04 -2.19 5.52
C ALA A 228 13.20 -1.54 6.28
N PHE A 229 14.40 -1.48 5.70
CA PHE A 229 15.57 -0.85 6.34
C PHE A 229 15.34 0.64 6.59
N VAL A 230 14.89 1.40 5.58
CA VAL A 230 14.67 2.85 5.72
C VAL A 230 13.61 3.14 6.77
N LYS A 231 12.48 2.43 6.73
CA LYS A 231 11.39 2.59 7.69
C LYS A 231 11.85 2.32 9.14
N ASP A 232 12.54 1.21 9.37
CA ASP A 232 12.94 0.79 10.73
C ASP A 232 14.00 1.70 11.35
N HIS A 233 14.75 2.43 10.52
CA HIS A 233 15.78 3.37 10.98
C HIS A 233 15.35 4.84 10.84
N SER A 234 14.17 5.10 10.31
CA SER A 234 13.62 6.45 10.22
C SER A 234 12.95 6.88 11.52
N PHE A 235 13.10 8.14 11.85
CA PHE A 235 12.35 8.78 12.92
C PHE A 235 11.92 10.18 12.49
N SER A 236 10.81 10.66 13.05
CA SER A 236 10.32 12.02 12.90
C SER A 236 10.04 12.62 14.27
N GLY A 237 9.71 13.92 14.30
CA GLY A 237 9.08 14.52 15.48
C GLY A 237 7.64 14.01 15.66
N ASP A 238 6.97 14.56 16.67
CA ASP A 238 5.61 14.14 17.08
C ASP A 238 4.49 14.86 16.30
N SER A 239 4.83 15.88 15.51
CA SER A 239 3.83 16.58 14.72
C SER A 239 3.38 15.73 13.52
N GLU A 240 2.15 16.00 13.06
CA GLU A 240 1.62 15.33 11.89
C GLU A 240 2.41 15.68 10.62
N GLU A 241 2.77 16.95 10.47
CA GLU A 241 3.54 17.44 9.32
C GLU A 241 4.91 16.74 9.23
N GLU A 242 5.62 16.58 10.35
CA GLU A 242 6.90 15.87 10.40
C GLU A 242 6.72 14.40 10.07
N SER A 243 5.69 13.75 10.62
CA SER A 243 5.41 12.33 10.39
C SER A 243 5.00 12.06 8.94
N VAL A 244 4.14 12.89 8.36
CA VAL A 244 3.73 12.81 6.95
C VAL A 244 4.93 13.03 6.03
N SER A 245 5.74 14.06 6.29
CA SER A 245 6.96 14.32 5.53
C SER A 245 7.91 13.12 5.58
N GLN A 246 8.14 12.55 6.78
CA GLN A 246 9.01 11.37 6.93
C GLN A 246 8.45 10.16 6.18
N PHE A 247 7.13 9.96 6.19
CA PHE A 247 6.51 8.86 5.45
C PHE A 247 6.76 8.96 3.94
N PHE A 248 6.65 10.17 3.37
CA PHE A 248 6.99 10.40 1.95
C PHE A 248 8.47 10.17 1.68
N HIS A 249 9.39 10.48 2.61
CA HIS A 249 10.81 10.14 2.47
C HIS A 249 11.06 8.62 2.50
N ILE A 250 10.32 7.87 3.33
CA ILE A 250 10.42 6.40 3.36
C ILE A 250 10.04 5.82 2.00
N LEU A 251 8.86 6.14 1.48
CA LEU A 251 8.39 5.62 0.20
C LEU A 251 9.14 6.24 -1.00
N GLY A 252 9.58 7.50 -0.92
CA GLY A 252 10.41 8.14 -1.94
C GLY A 252 11.75 7.45 -2.16
N SER A 253 12.21 6.62 -1.19
CA SER A 253 13.41 5.80 -1.37
C SER A 253 13.28 4.74 -2.48
N VAL A 254 12.06 4.46 -2.94
CA VAL A 254 11.74 3.44 -3.97
C VAL A 254 10.88 3.99 -5.11
N ASP A 255 10.81 5.31 -5.25
CA ASP A 255 10.15 5.96 -6.38
C ASP A 255 10.73 5.46 -7.71
N GLN A 256 9.86 5.21 -8.67
CA GLN A 256 10.25 4.77 -10.01
C GLN A 256 10.26 5.93 -10.98
N GLN A 257 11.45 6.27 -11.47
CA GLN A 257 11.67 7.37 -12.40
C GLN A 257 11.41 6.93 -13.84
N ARG A 258 10.82 7.82 -14.64
CA ARG A 258 10.59 7.58 -16.07
C ARG A 258 11.91 7.26 -16.78
N GLY A 259 11.93 6.14 -17.48
CA GLY A 259 13.11 5.65 -18.20
C GLY A 259 13.93 4.60 -17.43
N CYS A 260 13.69 4.37 -16.13
CA CYS A 260 14.48 3.43 -15.33
C CYS A 260 13.88 2.01 -15.25
N CYS A 261 12.59 1.84 -15.58
CA CYS A 261 11.92 0.54 -15.61
C CYS A 261 11.11 0.41 -16.91
N GLU A 262 11.71 -0.19 -17.93
CA GLU A 262 11.04 -0.43 -19.22
C GLU A 262 10.24 -1.73 -19.15
N VAL A 263 8.92 -1.65 -19.40
CA VAL A 263 8.00 -2.80 -19.41
C VAL A 263 7.72 -3.32 -20.85
N ALA A 264 7.83 -2.42 -21.81
CA ALA A 264 7.81 -2.72 -23.24
C ALA A 264 8.54 -1.58 -23.97
N LYS A 265 8.92 -1.80 -25.24
CA LYS A 265 9.66 -0.80 -26.03
C LYS A 265 9.02 0.59 -25.95
N GLY A 266 9.71 1.52 -25.30
CA GLY A 266 9.27 2.91 -25.11
C GLY A 266 8.14 3.09 -24.09
N LYS A 267 7.79 2.07 -23.31
CA LYS A 267 6.83 2.15 -22.19
C LYS A 267 7.54 1.91 -20.88
N TYR A 268 7.38 2.83 -19.97
CA TYR A 268 8.08 2.83 -18.69
C TYR A 268 7.08 2.82 -17.53
N GLU A 269 7.38 2.03 -16.53
CA GLU A 269 6.71 2.10 -15.25
C GLU A 269 7.24 3.29 -14.46
N ILE A 270 6.34 4.07 -13.86
CA ILE A 270 6.66 5.22 -13.01
C ILE A 270 5.79 5.18 -11.76
N THR A 271 6.21 5.83 -10.69
CA THR A 271 5.38 6.03 -9.51
C THR A 271 4.29 7.06 -9.84
N LEU A 272 3.11 6.61 -10.25
CA LEU A 272 1.99 7.48 -10.62
C LEU A 272 1.57 8.37 -9.45
N TYR A 273 1.45 7.77 -8.25
CA TYR A 273 1.23 8.50 -7.00
C TYR A 273 1.89 7.79 -5.81
N THR A 274 2.16 8.55 -4.78
CA THR A 274 2.47 8.06 -3.45
C THR A 274 1.39 8.54 -2.50
N SER A 275 0.82 7.63 -1.71
CA SER A 275 -0.17 7.93 -0.68
C SER A 275 0.42 7.81 0.73
N CYS A 276 -0.16 8.57 1.65
CA CYS A 276 0.06 8.49 3.09
C CYS A 276 -1.25 8.82 3.79
N CYS A 277 -1.86 7.88 4.47
CA CYS A 277 -3.05 8.16 5.28
C CYS A 277 -2.68 8.22 6.76
N ASN A 278 -3.00 9.32 7.45
CA ASN A 278 -3.08 9.33 8.90
C ASN A 278 -4.35 8.58 9.29
N THR A 279 -4.22 7.30 9.62
CA THR A 279 -5.35 6.43 9.88
C THR A 279 -6.06 6.76 11.19
N THR A 280 -5.34 7.41 12.13
CA THR A 280 -5.89 7.86 13.41
C THR A 280 -6.87 9.01 13.22
N LYS A 281 -6.61 9.86 12.21
CA LYS A 281 -7.41 11.07 11.93
C LYS A 281 -8.27 10.97 10.68
N GLY A 282 -8.11 9.95 9.86
CA GLY A 282 -8.85 9.81 8.60
C GLY A 282 -8.47 10.86 7.54
N ILE A 283 -7.19 11.26 7.50
CA ILE A 283 -6.68 12.24 6.53
C ILE A 283 -5.81 11.52 5.52
N TYR A 284 -6.18 11.60 4.25
CA TYR A 284 -5.49 10.98 3.13
C TYR A 284 -4.62 12.01 2.41
N TYR A 285 -3.30 11.86 2.51
CA TYR A 285 -2.29 12.68 1.85
C TYR A 285 -1.77 11.96 0.61
N TYR A 286 -1.41 12.73 -0.43
CA TYR A 286 -0.83 12.18 -1.64
C TYR A 286 0.08 13.17 -2.38
N THR A 287 1.01 12.62 -3.13
CA THR A 287 1.77 13.27 -4.20
C THR A 287 1.56 12.51 -5.50
N THR A 288 1.85 13.13 -6.65
CA THR A 288 1.84 12.43 -7.95
C THR A 288 3.17 12.60 -8.65
N TYR A 289 3.43 11.79 -9.69
CA TYR A 289 4.65 11.93 -10.49
C TYR A 289 4.83 13.36 -11.04
N GLU A 290 3.74 13.99 -11.46
CA GLU A 290 3.76 15.33 -12.06
C GLU A 290 3.57 16.45 -11.03
N ASN A 291 3.26 16.14 -9.75
CA ASN A 291 3.07 17.14 -8.70
C ASN A 291 3.64 16.64 -7.36
N HIS A 292 4.76 17.20 -6.98
CA HIS A 292 5.47 16.85 -5.73
C HIS A 292 4.88 17.52 -4.48
N GLN A 293 3.94 18.44 -4.65
CA GLN A 293 3.24 19.03 -3.51
C GLN A 293 2.40 17.98 -2.81
N ILE A 294 2.53 17.88 -1.49
CA ILE A 294 1.65 17.06 -0.67
C ILE A 294 0.27 17.70 -0.65
N ASN A 295 -0.73 16.97 -1.12
CA ASN A 295 -2.14 17.34 -1.11
C ASN A 295 -2.87 16.45 -0.11
N ALA A 296 -4.01 16.92 0.43
CA ALA A 296 -4.73 16.18 1.46
C ALA A 296 -6.25 16.27 1.29
N VAL A 297 -6.94 15.18 1.67
CA VAL A 297 -8.39 15.13 1.85
C VAL A 297 -8.67 14.57 3.25
N ASP A 298 -9.38 15.33 4.06
CA ASP A 298 -9.83 14.95 5.40
C ASP A 298 -11.28 14.44 5.32
N MET A 299 -11.49 13.15 5.54
CA MET A 299 -12.81 12.53 5.44
C MET A 299 -13.82 13.12 6.44
N HIS A 300 -13.35 13.59 7.60
CA HIS A 300 -14.23 14.12 8.65
C HIS A 300 -14.72 15.55 8.38
N ARG A 301 -14.22 16.20 7.32
CA ARG A 301 -14.79 17.47 6.84
C ARG A 301 -15.98 17.27 5.92
N GLU A 302 -16.31 16.02 5.59
CA GLU A 302 -17.39 15.65 4.70
C GLU A 302 -18.60 15.07 5.44
N ASN A 303 -19.75 15.07 4.77
CA ASN A 303 -20.95 14.40 5.30
C ASN A 303 -20.83 12.88 5.09
N LEU A 304 -20.33 12.18 6.10
CA LEU A 304 -20.15 10.73 6.06
C LEU A 304 -21.46 9.92 6.15
N ASP A 305 -22.60 10.56 6.31
CA ASP A 305 -23.90 9.89 6.37
C ASP A 305 -24.72 10.03 5.07
N THR A 306 -24.13 10.57 4.00
CA THR A 306 -24.73 10.57 2.66
C THR A 306 -24.74 9.17 2.03
N THR A 307 -25.50 9.00 0.94
CA THR A 307 -25.63 7.74 0.19
C THR A 307 -24.83 7.72 -1.12
N VAL A 308 -24.14 8.82 -1.45
CA VAL A 308 -23.40 8.97 -2.70
C VAL A 308 -21.90 9.14 -2.43
N LEU A 309 -21.08 8.65 -3.34
CA LEU A 309 -19.63 8.82 -3.27
C LEU A 309 -19.24 10.31 -3.28
N ILE A 310 -18.23 10.66 -2.48
CA ILE A 310 -17.61 11.98 -2.49
C ILE A 310 -16.26 11.84 -3.16
N ARG A 311 -16.00 12.62 -4.23
CA ARG A 311 -14.90 12.37 -5.15
C ARG A 311 -14.07 13.63 -5.35
N TYR A 312 -12.74 13.49 -5.31
CA TYR A 312 -11.77 14.54 -5.52
C TYR A 312 -10.79 14.15 -6.61
N PRO A 313 -10.79 14.86 -7.76
CA PRO A 313 -9.80 14.63 -8.80
C PRO A 313 -8.38 14.84 -8.26
N VAL A 314 -7.46 14.00 -8.69
CA VAL A 314 -6.04 14.13 -8.35
C VAL A 314 -5.47 15.43 -8.92
N LEU A 315 -4.76 16.20 -8.08
CA LEU A 315 -4.07 17.42 -8.49
C LEU A 315 -2.72 17.05 -9.12
N ALA A 316 -2.71 16.89 -10.44
CA ALA A 316 -1.51 16.47 -11.16
C ALA A 316 -0.60 17.63 -11.60
N LYS A 317 -1.09 18.89 -11.58
CA LYS A 317 -0.28 20.02 -12.04
C LYS A 317 0.74 20.45 -10.97
N GLN A 318 2.04 20.44 -11.34
CA GLN A 318 3.12 20.93 -10.46
C GLN A 318 2.88 22.36 -10.02
N ASN A 319 2.94 22.57 -8.73
CA ASN A 319 2.91 23.90 -8.12
C ASN A 319 4.33 24.29 -7.69
N ILE A 320 4.88 25.32 -8.36
CA ILE A 320 6.21 25.88 -8.05
C ILE A 320 6.01 27.21 -7.34
N CYS A 321 6.49 27.32 -6.10
CA CYS A 321 6.48 28.56 -5.35
C CYS A 321 7.74 29.35 -5.67
N PHE A 322 7.60 30.49 -6.36
CA PHE A 322 8.70 31.44 -6.56
C PHE A 322 8.83 32.30 -5.29
N GLN A 323 10.05 32.40 -4.76
CA GLN A 323 10.34 33.17 -3.54
C GLN A 323 10.77 34.62 -3.82
N ASN A 324 10.85 35.02 -5.07
CA ASN A 324 11.19 36.39 -5.51
C ASN A 324 10.05 37.03 -6.28
#